data_44892d4f3cd88c2b83aeda0ce8551490
#
_entry.id   44892d4f3cd88c2b83aeda0ce8551490
#
_cell.length_a   1.000
_cell.length_b   1.000
_cell.length_c   1.000
_cell.angle_alpha   90.00
_cell.angle_beta   90.00
_cell.angle_gamma   90.00
#
_symmetry.space_group_name_H-M   'P 1'
#
loop_
_entity.id
_entity.type
_entity.pdbx_description
1 polymer ?
#
loop_
_entity_poly.entity_id
_entity_poly.type
_entity_poly.pdbx_seq_one_letter_code
_entity_poly.pdbx_strand_id
1 'polypeptide(L)'
;MKQIVKILSILILSNPLMAQKETNYTSTVENWHAKRIQDLKLEDGWLNLEGLFWLHKGVNTFGSDSKKDCFYDNTAFPKYLGDFIFEGDSVVWVNKIDQGAAVNNQVIPKGNKTTIFKWNAEKEITAVLTYNRFKWVVIKREDKIGIRFRNLDAKTLTTFKGIERFPVDEKWKLKAVLEKPQDNFLMISNVLGQKTAQKNAGKLTFEIEGVHYSLDVIDEGGVRYFTTFADATSGKTTYGAGRFIEVPKADADGNTVIDFSLAYNPPCAFTAFATCPLPPPQNRLKIAINAGEKNFGHH
;
A
#
# COMPACT_ATOMS: atom_id res chain seq x y z
N MET A 1 -59.56 -24.49 -42.50
CA MET A 1 -58.57 -23.39 -42.58
C MET A 1 -57.64 -23.46 -41.36
N LYS A 2 -56.40 -23.99 -41.53
CA LYS A 2 -55.40 -24.08 -40.47
C LYS A 2 -54.41 -22.88 -40.63
N GLN A 3 -54.44 -21.99 -39.68
CA GLN A 3 -53.43 -20.90 -39.60
C GLN A 3 -52.10 -21.43 -39.07
N ILE A 4 -51.05 -21.27 -39.89
CA ILE A 4 -49.66 -21.58 -39.50
C ILE A 4 -49.07 -20.32 -38.88
N VAL A 5 -48.80 -20.35 -37.57
CA VAL A 5 -48.05 -19.31 -36.86
C VAL A 5 -46.55 -19.55 -37.11
N LYS A 6 -45.92 -18.66 -37.87
CA LYS A 6 -44.45 -18.65 -38.03
C LYS A 6 -43.82 -17.97 -36.79
N ILE A 7 -43.17 -18.77 -35.96
CA ILE A 7 -42.30 -18.25 -34.88
C ILE A 7 -40.98 -17.80 -35.52
N LEU A 8 -40.74 -16.49 -35.48
CA LEU A 8 -39.48 -15.87 -35.94
C LEU A 8 -38.47 -15.98 -34.78
N SER A 9 -37.59 -16.95 -34.85
CA SER A 9 -36.45 -17.07 -33.91
C SER A 9 -35.41 -16.01 -34.23
N ILE A 10 -35.31 -15.01 -33.41
CA ILE A 10 -34.19 -14.01 -33.49
C ILE A 10 -32.97 -14.68 -32.90
N LEU A 11 -32.04 -15.13 -33.75
CA LEU A 11 -30.69 -15.52 -33.33
C LEU A 11 -29.92 -14.24 -32.94
N ILE A 12 -29.68 -14.04 -31.65
CA ILE A 12 -28.71 -13.04 -31.18
C ILE A 12 -27.33 -13.58 -31.48
N LEU A 13 -26.73 -13.15 -32.59
CA LEU A 13 -25.33 -13.41 -32.92
C LEU A 13 -24.44 -12.55 -31.97
N SER A 14 -23.99 -13.15 -30.88
CA SER A 14 -22.94 -12.55 -30.06
C SER A 14 -21.66 -12.44 -30.89
N ASN A 15 -21.10 -11.23 -30.97
CA ASN A 15 -19.91 -10.95 -31.75
C ASN A 15 -18.68 -11.60 -31.05
N PRO A 16 -18.01 -12.62 -31.67
CA PRO A 16 -16.93 -13.35 -31.01
C PRO A 16 -15.70 -12.45 -30.69
N LEU A 17 -15.51 -11.35 -31.43
CA LEU A 17 -14.43 -10.39 -31.21
C LEU A 17 -14.61 -9.64 -29.87
N MET A 18 -15.84 -9.30 -29.50
CA MET A 18 -16.15 -8.64 -28.23
C MET A 18 -15.95 -9.60 -27.06
N ALA A 19 -16.39 -10.84 -27.19
CA ALA A 19 -16.19 -11.88 -26.16
C ALA A 19 -14.70 -12.18 -25.93
N GLN A 20 -13.87 -12.21 -26.99
CA GLN A 20 -12.43 -12.43 -26.87
C GLN A 20 -11.69 -11.25 -26.23
N LYS A 21 -12.11 -10.01 -26.49
CA LYS A 21 -11.55 -8.79 -25.87
C LYS A 21 -11.89 -8.73 -24.38
N GLU A 22 -13.11 -9.05 -24.01
CA GLU A 22 -13.59 -9.05 -22.63
C GLU A 22 -12.89 -10.13 -21.78
N THR A 23 -12.68 -11.32 -22.32
CA THR A 23 -11.91 -12.38 -21.63
C THR A 23 -10.44 -11.98 -21.42
N ASN A 24 -9.82 -11.27 -22.38
CA ASN A 24 -8.44 -10.79 -22.22
C ASN A 24 -8.31 -9.70 -21.15
N TYR A 25 -9.23 -8.75 -21.09
CA TYR A 25 -9.25 -7.70 -20.06
C TYR A 25 -9.46 -8.30 -18.67
N THR A 26 -10.48 -9.14 -18.51
CA THR A 26 -10.74 -9.85 -17.23
C THR A 26 -9.50 -10.59 -16.76
N SER A 27 -8.85 -11.38 -17.63
CA SER A 27 -7.63 -12.11 -17.30
C SER A 27 -6.49 -11.19 -16.88
N THR A 28 -6.36 -10.01 -17.48
CA THR A 28 -5.34 -9.02 -17.11
C THR A 28 -5.55 -8.51 -15.67
N VAL A 29 -6.79 -8.17 -15.33
CA VAL A 29 -7.14 -7.72 -13.96
C VAL A 29 -6.96 -8.85 -12.95
N GLU A 30 -7.36 -10.09 -13.29
CA GLU A 30 -7.18 -11.28 -12.45
C GLU A 30 -5.70 -11.53 -12.14
N ASN A 31 -4.85 -11.50 -13.17
CA ASN A 31 -3.41 -11.71 -13.02
C ASN A 31 -2.76 -10.62 -12.15
N TRP A 32 -3.17 -9.36 -12.34
CA TRP A 32 -2.71 -8.26 -11.51
C TRP A 32 -3.11 -8.48 -10.04
N HIS A 33 -4.37 -8.86 -9.79
CA HIS A 33 -4.86 -9.14 -8.45
C HIS A 33 -4.15 -10.33 -7.80
N ALA A 34 -3.94 -11.42 -8.55
CA ALA A 34 -3.18 -12.58 -8.07
C ALA A 34 -1.75 -12.20 -7.66
N LYS A 35 -1.06 -11.38 -8.48
CA LYS A 35 0.26 -10.86 -8.13
C LYS A 35 0.21 -10.01 -6.85
N ARG A 36 -0.76 -9.12 -6.73
CA ARG A 36 -0.93 -8.29 -5.53
C ARG A 36 -1.12 -9.14 -4.26
N ILE A 37 -1.90 -10.21 -4.33
CA ILE A 37 -2.08 -11.17 -3.23
C ILE A 37 -0.73 -11.82 -2.83
N GLN A 38 0.11 -12.16 -3.82
CA GLN A 38 1.45 -12.68 -3.58
C GLN A 38 2.35 -11.63 -2.92
N ASP A 39 2.36 -10.39 -3.45
CA ASP A 39 3.19 -9.29 -2.94
C ASP A 39 2.86 -8.95 -1.47
N LEU A 40 1.58 -9.03 -1.08
CA LEU A 40 1.17 -8.84 0.32
C LEU A 40 1.75 -9.88 1.29
N LYS A 41 2.04 -11.10 0.79
CA LYS A 41 2.56 -12.22 1.57
C LYS A 41 4.09 -12.26 1.66
N LEU A 42 4.80 -11.43 0.90
CA LEU A 42 6.26 -11.39 0.92
C LEU A 42 6.78 -11.05 2.34
N GLU A 43 8.03 -11.39 2.61
CA GLU A 43 8.68 -11.07 3.89
C GLU A 43 8.70 -9.57 4.19
N ASP A 44 8.73 -8.73 3.17
CA ASP A 44 8.62 -7.27 3.24
C ASP A 44 7.19 -6.76 2.94
N GLY A 45 6.23 -7.67 2.73
CA GLY A 45 4.81 -7.38 2.52
C GLY A 45 4.13 -6.76 3.75
N TRP A 46 2.82 -6.53 3.66
CA TRP A 46 2.10 -5.79 4.70
C TRP A 46 1.40 -6.70 5.74
N LEU A 47 1.22 -8.00 5.44
CA LEU A 47 0.51 -8.94 6.31
C LEU A 47 1.32 -9.40 7.53
N ASN A 48 2.62 -9.18 7.52
CA ASN A 48 3.52 -9.56 8.60
C ASN A 48 4.02 -8.37 9.43
N LEU A 49 3.57 -7.15 9.13
CA LEU A 49 3.97 -5.95 9.88
C LEU A 49 3.19 -5.87 11.19
N GLU A 50 3.87 -6.08 12.32
CA GLU A 50 3.29 -6.14 13.67
C GLU A 50 3.83 -5.08 14.63
N GLY A 51 4.66 -4.14 14.15
CA GLY A 51 5.14 -3.06 15.00
C GLY A 51 5.70 -1.86 14.23
N LEU A 52 5.47 -0.68 14.78
CA LEU A 52 6.11 0.57 14.41
C LEU A 52 6.46 1.31 15.70
N PHE A 53 7.76 1.35 16.03
CA PHE A 53 8.25 1.98 17.25
C PHE A 53 9.00 3.27 16.89
N TRP A 54 8.48 4.42 17.31
CA TRP A 54 9.16 5.69 17.10
C TRP A 54 10.27 5.86 18.14
N LEU A 55 11.49 6.14 17.67
CA LEU A 55 12.65 6.31 18.55
C LEU A 55 12.71 7.75 19.10
N HIS A 56 13.06 7.87 20.37
CA HIS A 56 13.54 9.12 20.96
C HIS A 56 15.07 9.18 20.95
N LYS A 57 15.64 10.37 21.06
CA LYS A 57 17.10 10.53 21.15
C LYS A 57 17.65 9.77 22.35
N GLY A 58 18.82 9.13 22.16
CA GLY A 58 19.46 8.30 23.17
C GLY A 58 19.07 6.84 23.07
N VAL A 59 19.03 6.14 24.20
CA VAL A 59 18.82 4.70 24.29
C VAL A 59 17.32 4.39 24.28
N ASN A 60 16.89 3.48 23.38
CA ASN A 60 15.55 2.92 23.29
C ASN A 60 15.65 1.41 23.49
N THR A 61 15.17 0.91 24.60
CA THR A 61 15.21 -0.51 24.96
C THR A 61 14.17 -1.32 24.18
N PHE A 62 14.50 -2.54 23.75
CA PHE A 62 13.63 -3.38 22.92
C PHE A 62 13.44 -4.78 23.48
N GLY A 63 12.21 -5.23 23.59
CA GLY A 63 11.86 -6.55 24.09
C GLY A 63 10.38 -6.75 24.37
N SER A 64 10.03 -7.92 24.94
CA SER A 64 8.66 -8.28 25.33
C SER A 64 8.34 -8.01 26.81
N ASP A 65 9.23 -7.33 27.54
CA ASP A 65 8.90 -6.78 28.84
C ASP A 65 8.18 -5.43 28.64
N SER A 66 7.01 -5.25 29.26
CA SER A 66 6.17 -4.05 29.13
C SER A 66 6.85 -2.74 29.60
N LYS A 67 8.00 -2.85 30.27
CA LYS A 67 8.82 -1.70 30.68
C LYS A 67 9.80 -1.22 29.60
N LYS A 68 9.84 -1.87 28.43
CA LYS A 68 10.71 -1.48 27.32
C LYS A 68 10.10 -0.33 26.52
N ASP A 69 10.95 0.57 26.03
CA ASP A 69 10.53 1.70 25.19
C ASP A 69 9.90 1.20 23.89
N CYS A 70 10.50 0.21 23.27
CA CYS A 70 9.98 -0.52 22.12
C CYS A 70 9.43 -1.87 22.62
N PHE A 71 8.22 -1.86 23.16
CA PHE A 71 7.55 -3.05 23.69
C PHE A 71 6.84 -3.81 22.59
N TYR A 72 7.13 -5.11 22.47
CA TYR A 72 6.43 -6.03 21.59
C TYR A 72 5.80 -7.17 22.40
N ASP A 73 4.48 -7.17 22.54
CA ASP A 73 3.73 -8.15 23.34
C ASP A 73 3.67 -9.53 22.65
N ASN A 74 4.71 -10.31 22.89
CA ASN A 74 4.81 -11.67 22.35
C ASN A 74 5.71 -12.53 23.25
N THR A 75 5.16 -13.62 23.81
CA THR A 75 5.89 -14.51 24.73
C THR A 75 7.05 -15.28 24.07
N ALA A 76 7.05 -15.42 22.73
CA ALA A 76 8.15 -16.03 21.98
C ALA A 76 9.28 -15.03 21.66
N PHE A 77 9.12 -13.76 22.07
CA PHE A 77 10.14 -12.73 21.89
C PHE A 77 10.90 -12.50 23.21
N PRO A 78 12.22 -12.26 23.19
CA PRO A 78 12.99 -12.04 24.42
C PRO A 78 12.46 -10.87 25.25
N LYS A 79 12.45 -11.03 26.58
CA LYS A 79 12.09 -9.92 27.49
C LYS A 79 12.95 -8.69 27.27
N TYR A 80 14.24 -8.87 26.92
CA TYR A 80 15.17 -7.82 26.60
C TYR A 80 16.15 -8.30 25.53
N LEU A 81 15.88 -7.98 24.27
CA LEU A 81 16.72 -8.37 23.14
C LEU A 81 17.89 -7.44 22.93
N GLY A 82 17.68 -6.13 22.98
CA GLY A 82 18.71 -5.16 22.68
C GLY A 82 18.28 -3.71 22.84
N ASP A 83 19.19 -2.81 22.47
CA ASP A 83 18.95 -1.36 22.47
C ASP A 83 19.12 -0.79 21.06
N PHE A 84 18.25 0.14 20.70
CA PHE A 84 18.47 1.11 19.65
C PHE A 84 19.03 2.40 20.29
N ILE A 85 20.21 2.82 19.86
CA ILE A 85 20.79 4.10 20.27
C ILE A 85 20.64 5.06 19.11
N PHE A 86 19.77 6.06 19.26
CA PHE A 86 19.50 7.05 18.23
C PHE A 86 20.22 8.37 18.59
N GLU A 87 21.22 8.74 17.78
CA GLU A 87 22.01 9.95 17.94
C GLU A 87 22.24 10.61 16.58
N GLY A 88 21.96 11.92 16.49
CA GLY A 88 22.08 12.67 15.25
C GLY A 88 21.23 12.05 14.12
N ASP A 89 21.91 11.64 13.07
CA ASP A 89 21.28 11.01 11.87
C ASP A 89 21.50 9.50 11.81
N SER A 90 21.87 8.86 12.92
CA SER A 90 22.22 7.45 12.94
C SER A 90 21.52 6.66 14.05
N VAL A 91 21.31 5.36 13.80
CA VAL A 91 20.84 4.40 14.79
C VAL A 91 21.86 3.28 14.90
N VAL A 92 22.29 3.01 16.12
CA VAL A 92 23.18 1.91 16.47
C VAL A 92 22.39 0.86 17.23
N TRP A 93 22.60 -0.41 16.91
CA TRP A 93 22.05 -1.56 17.62
C TRP A 93 23.08 -2.17 18.58
N VAL A 94 22.62 -2.62 19.76
CA VAL A 94 23.42 -3.35 20.75
C VAL A 94 22.63 -4.56 21.25
N ASN A 95 23.12 -5.79 20.98
CA ASN A 95 22.52 -7.00 21.53
C ASN A 95 22.74 -7.09 23.06
N LYS A 96 21.71 -7.51 23.80
CA LYS A 96 21.78 -7.74 25.25
C LYS A 96 21.84 -9.24 25.61
N ILE A 97 21.70 -10.11 24.64
CA ILE A 97 21.80 -11.57 24.80
C ILE A 97 22.80 -12.16 23.79
N ASP A 98 23.36 -13.32 24.10
CA ASP A 98 24.46 -13.89 23.30
C ASP A 98 23.98 -14.37 21.90
N GLN A 99 22.78 -14.95 21.82
CA GLN A 99 22.11 -15.33 20.57
C GLN A 99 21.07 -14.28 20.21
N GLY A 100 21.51 -13.04 20.05
CA GLY A 100 20.66 -11.90 19.77
C GLY A 100 20.39 -11.70 18.28
N ALA A 101 20.13 -10.44 17.89
CA ALA A 101 19.87 -10.09 16.50
C ALA A 101 21.10 -10.31 15.61
N ALA A 102 20.82 -10.64 14.34
CA ALA A 102 21.81 -10.81 13.28
C ALA A 102 21.61 -9.78 12.16
N VAL A 103 22.70 -9.44 11.47
CA VAL A 103 22.71 -8.73 10.17
C VAL A 103 23.37 -9.63 9.15
N ASN A 104 22.74 -9.82 7.98
CA ASN A 104 23.26 -10.70 6.92
C ASN A 104 23.55 -12.14 7.44
N ASN A 105 22.69 -12.66 8.29
CA ASN A 105 22.80 -13.96 8.95
C ASN A 105 24.03 -14.10 9.92
N GLN A 106 24.69 -13.01 10.24
CA GLN A 106 25.76 -13.00 11.24
C GLN A 106 25.23 -12.38 12.53
N VAL A 107 25.24 -13.19 13.62
CA VAL A 107 24.82 -12.71 14.93
C VAL A 107 25.76 -11.60 15.39
N ILE A 108 25.21 -10.48 15.79
CA ILE A 108 25.98 -9.39 16.40
C ILE A 108 26.38 -9.83 17.82
N PRO A 109 27.68 -9.88 18.18
CA PRO A 109 28.07 -10.25 19.51
C PRO A 109 27.44 -9.37 20.59
N LYS A 110 27.10 -9.97 21.73
CA LYS A 110 26.53 -9.25 22.88
C LYS A 110 27.42 -8.06 23.29
N GLY A 111 26.79 -6.91 23.47
CA GLY A 111 27.45 -5.67 23.84
C GLY A 111 28.12 -4.92 22.68
N ASN A 112 28.33 -5.54 21.53
CA ASN A 112 28.90 -4.85 20.37
C ASN A 112 27.91 -3.83 19.80
N LYS A 113 28.47 -2.67 19.45
CA LYS A 113 27.76 -1.57 18.79
C LYS A 113 27.83 -1.75 17.27
N THR A 114 26.70 -1.83 16.60
CA THR A 114 26.60 -1.96 15.14
C THR A 114 25.71 -0.87 14.58
N THR A 115 26.25 0.00 13.71
CA THR A 115 25.44 1.00 13.01
C THR A 115 24.49 0.29 12.05
N ILE A 116 23.19 0.45 12.25
CA ILE A 116 22.12 -0.18 11.45
C ILE A 116 21.38 0.80 10.56
N PHE A 117 21.55 2.09 10.81
CA PHE A 117 20.98 3.16 9.99
C PHE A 117 21.87 4.39 10.06
N LYS A 118 22.03 5.03 8.91
CA LYS A 118 22.64 6.36 8.84
C LYS A 118 22.00 7.14 7.71
N TRP A 119 21.40 8.26 8.04
CA TRP A 119 20.90 9.20 7.05
C TRP A 119 22.05 10.05 6.51
N ASN A 120 22.18 10.05 5.19
CA ASN A 120 23.03 10.97 4.47
C ASN A 120 22.22 11.47 3.27
N ALA A 121 22.32 12.75 2.93
CA ALA A 121 21.60 13.34 1.79
C ALA A 121 21.88 12.63 0.45
N GLU A 122 23.05 11.98 0.31
CA GLU A 122 23.45 11.27 -0.90
C GLU A 122 23.10 9.77 -0.88
N LYS A 123 23.12 9.14 0.30
CA LYS A 123 22.89 7.69 0.44
C LYS A 123 22.38 7.34 1.84
N GLU A 124 21.19 6.73 1.89
CA GLU A 124 20.70 6.09 3.10
C GLU A 124 21.40 4.73 3.29
N ILE A 125 21.89 4.49 4.51
CA ILE A 125 22.38 3.17 4.93
C ILE A 125 21.33 2.59 5.85
N THR A 126 20.75 1.48 5.46
CA THR A 126 19.76 0.74 6.25
C THR A 126 20.12 -0.74 6.24
N ALA A 127 20.31 -1.31 7.43
CA ALA A 127 20.50 -2.74 7.62
C ALA A 127 19.19 -3.41 8.02
N VAL A 128 18.97 -4.62 7.51
CA VAL A 128 17.89 -5.49 7.96
C VAL A 128 18.40 -6.35 9.11
N LEU A 129 17.75 -6.26 10.26
CA LEU A 129 18.04 -7.12 11.40
C LEU A 129 17.03 -8.26 11.46
N THR A 130 17.52 -9.42 11.91
CA THR A 130 16.71 -10.63 12.08
C THR A 130 16.96 -11.26 13.45
N TYR A 131 15.90 -11.86 14.01
CA TYR A 131 15.96 -12.72 15.19
C TYR A 131 14.89 -13.80 15.05
N ASN A 132 15.30 -15.04 14.81
CA ASN A 132 14.38 -16.14 14.46
C ASN A 132 13.44 -15.72 13.28
N ARG A 133 12.14 -15.73 13.52
CA ARG A 133 11.10 -15.32 12.56
C ARG A 133 10.83 -13.81 12.53
N PHE A 134 11.52 -13.05 13.35
CA PHE A 134 11.33 -11.62 13.44
C PHE A 134 12.35 -10.86 12.61
N LYS A 135 11.89 -9.78 11.96
CA LYS A 135 12.68 -8.97 11.05
C LYS A 135 12.34 -7.50 11.23
N TRP A 136 13.33 -6.63 11.24
CA TRP A 136 13.06 -5.19 11.34
C TRP A 136 14.09 -4.35 10.62
N VAL A 137 13.65 -3.15 10.28
CA VAL A 137 14.45 -2.11 9.63
C VAL A 137 14.17 -0.77 10.29
N VAL A 138 15.14 0.12 10.23
CA VAL A 138 14.93 1.53 10.57
C VAL A 138 14.26 2.20 9.39
N ILE A 139 13.28 3.06 9.66
CA ILE A 139 12.63 3.92 8.66
C ILE A 139 12.70 5.36 9.11
N LYS A 140 12.79 6.28 8.13
CA LYS A 140 12.62 7.71 8.34
C LYS A 140 11.29 8.17 7.77
N ARG A 141 10.56 8.99 8.50
CA ARG A 141 9.33 9.64 8.05
C ARG A 141 9.36 11.09 8.53
N GLU A 142 9.60 12.00 7.58
CA GLU A 142 9.85 13.42 7.87
C GLU A 142 10.97 13.59 8.88
N ASP A 143 10.66 14.13 10.06
CA ASP A 143 11.56 14.35 11.20
C ASP A 143 11.68 13.14 12.15
N LYS A 144 10.88 12.07 11.94
CA LYS A 144 10.82 10.91 12.83
C LYS A 144 11.63 9.74 12.30
N ILE A 145 12.35 9.11 13.22
CA ILE A 145 13.02 7.82 13.00
C ILE A 145 12.25 6.75 13.76
N GLY A 146 11.97 5.64 13.10
CA GLY A 146 11.21 4.55 13.71
C GLY A 146 11.70 3.17 13.26
N ILE A 147 11.25 2.16 13.98
CA ILE A 147 11.54 0.75 13.70
C ILE A 147 10.29 0.11 13.11
N ARG A 148 10.36 -0.33 11.87
CA ARG A 148 9.34 -1.17 11.25
C ARG A 148 9.65 -2.62 11.55
N PHE A 149 8.78 -3.25 12.35
CA PHE A 149 8.97 -4.58 12.90
C PHE A 149 7.97 -5.57 12.30
N ARG A 150 8.47 -6.75 11.92
CA ARG A 150 7.73 -7.80 11.23
C ARG A 150 7.86 -9.12 11.99
N ASN A 151 6.77 -9.90 11.96
CA ASN A 151 6.73 -11.28 12.40
C ASN A 151 6.35 -12.14 11.17
N LEU A 152 7.27 -12.97 10.69
CA LEU A 152 7.04 -13.79 9.50
C LEU A 152 6.02 -14.94 9.73
N ASP A 153 5.60 -15.15 10.99
CA ASP A 153 4.49 -16.04 11.38
C ASP A 153 3.27 -15.24 11.91
N ALA A 154 3.13 -13.97 11.49
CA ALA A 154 2.02 -13.13 11.91
C ALA A 154 0.67 -13.81 11.65
N LYS A 155 -0.27 -13.68 12.59
CA LYS A 155 -1.62 -14.26 12.45
C LYS A 155 -2.31 -13.75 11.18
N THR A 156 -2.17 -12.45 10.87
CA THR A 156 -2.73 -11.86 9.66
C THR A 156 -2.19 -12.55 8.41
N LEU A 157 -0.89 -12.86 8.36
CA LEU A 157 -0.27 -13.57 7.23
C LEU A 157 -0.75 -15.02 7.15
N THR A 158 -0.75 -15.76 8.27
CA THR A 158 -1.05 -17.21 8.28
C THR A 158 -2.53 -17.52 8.06
N THR A 159 -3.43 -16.59 8.40
CA THR A 159 -4.88 -16.73 8.21
C THR A 159 -5.42 -16.02 6.97
N PHE A 160 -4.57 -15.35 6.21
CA PHE A 160 -4.98 -14.55 5.05
C PHE A 160 -5.56 -15.43 3.92
N LYS A 161 -6.81 -15.18 3.55
CA LYS A 161 -7.55 -15.92 2.52
C LYS A 161 -7.69 -15.15 1.20
N GLY A 162 -7.12 -13.96 1.10
CA GLY A 162 -7.28 -13.06 -0.05
C GLY A 162 -8.08 -11.81 0.30
N ILE A 163 -8.37 -11.02 -0.71
CA ILE A 163 -9.16 -9.79 -0.60
C ILE A 163 -10.36 -9.92 -1.53
N GLU A 164 -11.54 -9.65 -1.00
CA GLU A 164 -12.74 -9.53 -1.84
C GLU A 164 -12.62 -8.32 -2.76
N ARG A 165 -13.19 -8.43 -3.94
CA ARG A 165 -13.27 -7.35 -4.91
C ARG A 165 -14.60 -7.36 -5.64
N PHE A 166 -14.91 -6.27 -6.28
CA PHE A 166 -16.04 -6.21 -7.20
C PHE A 166 -15.78 -7.07 -8.44
N PRO A 167 -16.83 -7.55 -9.13
CA PRO A 167 -16.68 -8.18 -10.44
C PRO A 167 -15.95 -7.26 -11.42
N VAL A 168 -15.11 -7.85 -12.27
CA VAL A 168 -14.40 -7.10 -13.32
C VAL A 168 -15.41 -6.62 -14.36
N ASP A 169 -15.38 -5.32 -14.66
CA ASP A 169 -16.26 -4.70 -15.65
C ASP A 169 -15.47 -3.63 -16.39
N GLU A 170 -15.30 -3.77 -17.72
CA GLU A 170 -14.48 -2.88 -18.55
C GLU A 170 -14.98 -1.42 -18.56
N LYS A 171 -16.24 -1.18 -18.16
CA LYS A 171 -16.78 0.19 -18.00
C LYS A 171 -15.99 1.04 -16.99
N TRP A 172 -15.25 0.41 -16.07
CA TRP A 172 -14.42 1.09 -15.08
C TRP A 172 -13.00 1.38 -15.56
N LYS A 173 -12.68 1.00 -16.80
CA LYS A 173 -11.45 1.35 -17.51
C LYS A 173 -11.71 2.55 -18.41
N LEU A 174 -11.42 3.74 -17.93
CA LEU A 174 -11.81 5.00 -18.54
C LEU A 174 -10.65 5.67 -19.24
N LYS A 175 -10.92 6.28 -20.39
CA LYS A 175 -9.99 7.26 -20.98
C LYS A 175 -9.89 8.44 -20.04
N ALA A 176 -8.68 8.97 -19.87
CA ALA A 176 -8.40 10.09 -19.02
C ALA A 176 -7.40 11.03 -19.68
N VAL A 177 -7.46 12.30 -19.34
CA VAL A 177 -6.53 13.33 -19.81
C VAL A 177 -5.83 13.93 -18.60
N LEU A 178 -4.52 14.01 -18.64
CA LEU A 178 -3.71 14.66 -17.64
C LEU A 178 -3.51 16.13 -17.99
N GLU A 179 -4.10 16.99 -17.21
CA GLU A 179 -3.86 18.43 -17.26
C GLU A 179 -2.58 18.76 -16.47
N LYS A 180 -1.78 19.69 -17.00
CA LYS A 180 -0.54 20.13 -16.34
C LYS A 180 -0.84 20.71 -14.95
N PRO A 181 0.03 20.46 -13.96
CA PRO A 181 -0.17 20.98 -12.61
C PRO A 181 -0.01 22.52 -12.59
N GLN A 182 -0.81 23.18 -11.77
CA GLN A 182 -0.64 24.59 -11.46
C GLN A 182 0.49 24.81 -10.44
N ASP A 183 0.55 23.91 -9.43
CA ASP A 183 1.58 23.91 -8.38
C ASP A 183 2.48 22.70 -8.54
N ASN A 184 3.78 22.86 -8.32
CA ASN A 184 4.76 21.78 -8.44
C ASN A 184 4.60 20.68 -7.36
N PHE A 185 3.94 20.99 -6.24
CA PHE A 185 3.77 20.09 -5.12
C PHE A 185 2.34 20.05 -4.61
N LEU A 186 1.91 18.86 -4.20
CA LEU A 186 0.67 18.61 -3.46
C LEU A 186 1.02 18.30 -2.00
N MET A 187 0.34 18.94 -1.06
CA MET A 187 0.46 18.62 0.37
C MET A 187 -0.47 17.47 0.70
N ILE A 188 0.08 16.30 0.92
CA ILE A 188 -0.66 15.08 1.24
C ILE A 188 -0.54 14.79 2.74
N SER A 189 -1.67 14.66 3.43
CA SER A 189 -1.72 14.24 4.83
C SER A 189 -1.66 12.72 4.92
N ASN A 190 -1.03 12.17 5.97
CA ASN A 190 -1.07 10.76 6.30
C ASN A 190 -1.97 10.49 7.52
N VAL A 191 -2.16 9.22 7.87
CA VAL A 191 -2.98 8.77 9.02
C VAL A 191 -2.45 9.25 10.38
N LEU A 192 -1.21 9.74 10.46
CA LEU A 192 -0.60 10.33 11.67
C LEU A 192 -0.80 11.85 11.73
N GLY A 193 -1.49 12.45 10.76
CA GLY A 193 -1.69 13.90 10.66
C GLY A 193 -0.47 14.67 10.11
N GLN A 194 0.62 13.99 9.74
CA GLN A 194 1.77 14.63 9.10
C GLN A 194 1.41 15.02 7.66
N LYS A 195 1.96 16.13 7.18
CA LYS A 195 1.80 16.60 5.81
C LYS A 195 3.14 16.53 5.09
N THR A 196 3.16 15.87 3.94
CA THR A 196 4.33 15.72 3.09
C THR A 196 4.07 16.38 1.73
N ALA A 197 5.03 17.16 1.25
CA ALA A 197 5.01 17.70 -0.11
C ALA A 197 5.35 16.58 -1.10
N GLN A 198 4.40 16.24 -1.98
CA GLN A 198 4.57 15.25 -3.04
C GLN A 198 4.65 15.95 -4.40
N LYS A 199 5.50 15.46 -5.30
CA LYS A 199 5.62 16.02 -6.65
C LYS A 199 4.30 15.90 -7.39
N ASN A 200 3.70 17.01 -7.74
CA ASN A 200 2.44 17.08 -8.44
C ASN A 200 2.65 16.73 -9.93
N ALA A 201 2.02 15.66 -10.39
CA ALA A 201 2.03 15.31 -11.82
C ALA A 201 0.94 16.04 -12.61
N GLY A 202 -0.12 16.48 -11.95
CA GLY A 202 -1.25 17.18 -12.56
C GLY A 202 -2.59 16.68 -12.09
N LYS A 203 -3.63 17.15 -12.79
CA LYS A 203 -5.01 16.76 -12.58
C LYS A 203 -5.44 15.80 -13.69
N LEU A 204 -5.84 14.60 -13.32
CA LEU A 204 -6.37 13.59 -14.22
C LEU A 204 -7.87 13.78 -14.34
N THR A 205 -8.37 14.12 -15.52
CA THR A 205 -9.81 14.27 -15.81
C THR A 205 -10.32 13.07 -16.59
N PHE A 206 -11.52 12.60 -16.27
CA PHE A 206 -12.19 11.47 -16.91
C PHE A 206 -13.72 11.62 -16.77
N GLU A 207 -14.46 10.85 -17.55
CA GLU A 207 -15.93 10.90 -17.57
C GLU A 207 -16.53 9.56 -17.11
N ILE A 208 -17.56 9.64 -16.28
CA ILE A 208 -18.39 8.50 -15.88
C ILE A 208 -19.85 8.90 -16.12
N GLU A 209 -20.56 8.13 -16.97
CA GLU A 209 -22.00 8.34 -17.27
C GLU A 209 -22.33 9.79 -17.68
N GLY A 210 -21.47 10.41 -18.49
CA GLY A 210 -21.65 11.79 -18.98
C GLY A 210 -21.25 12.87 -17.97
N VAL A 211 -20.73 12.52 -16.79
CA VAL A 211 -20.29 13.48 -15.77
C VAL A 211 -18.77 13.47 -15.69
N HIS A 212 -18.18 14.67 -15.69
CA HIS A 212 -16.72 14.82 -15.54
C HIS A 212 -16.29 14.77 -14.07
N TYR A 213 -15.25 14.00 -13.82
CA TYR A 213 -14.58 13.85 -12.54
C TYR A 213 -13.09 14.11 -12.68
N SER A 214 -12.42 14.41 -11.58
CA SER A 214 -10.98 14.56 -11.60
C SER A 214 -10.32 14.05 -10.33
N LEU A 215 -9.04 13.66 -10.45
CA LEU A 215 -8.16 13.28 -9.35
C LEU A 215 -6.80 13.96 -9.54
N ASP A 216 -6.27 14.57 -8.51
CA ASP A 216 -4.87 14.98 -8.51
C ASP A 216 -3.98 13.76 -8.37
N VAL A 217 -2.91 13.69 -9.16
CA VAL A 217 -1.98 12.57 -9.19
C VAL A 217 -0.57 13.03 -8.87
N ILE A 218 0.22 12.17 -8.23
CA ILE A 218 1.60 12.44 -7.86
C ILE A 218 2.58 11.62 -8.69
N ASP A 219 3.77 12.17 -8.90
CA ASP A 219 4.87 11.55 -9.63
C ASP A 219 5.96 11.10 -8.66
N GLU A 220 5.94 9.82 -8.27
CA GLU A 220 6.97 9.22 -7.42
C GLU A 220 8.25 8.83 -8.20
N GLY A 221 8.39 9.26 -9.47
CA GLY A 221 9.55 8.99 -10.31
C GLY A 221 9.52 7.64 -11.03
N GLY A 222 8.51 6.80 -10.79
CA GLY A 222 8.31 5.51 -11.45
C GLY A 222 7.68 5.62 -12.85
N VAL A 223 7.28 4.48 -13.42
CA VAL A 223 6.64 4.36 -14.75
C VAL A 223 5.14 4.68 -14.71
N ARG A 224 4.58 4.91 -13.52
CA ARG A 224 3.18 5.22 -13.27
C ARG A 224 3.07 6.46 -12.40
N TYR A 225 1.94 7.15 -12.50
CA TYR A 225 1.49 8.09 -11.49
C TYR A 225 0.80 7.33 -10.36
N PHE A 226 0.86 7.89 -9.18
CA PHE A 226 0.15 7.36 -8.00
C PHE A 226 -0.90 8.34 -7.54
N THR A 227 -2.05 7.85 -7.06
CA THR A 227 -3.03 8.68 -6.36
C THR A 227 -3.82 7.90 -5.32
N THR A 228 -4.34 8.63 -4.35
CA THR A 228 -5.28 8.15 -3.34
C THR A 228 -6.62 8.80 -3.59
N PHE A 229 -7.70 8.04 -3.50
CA PHE A 229 -9.05 8.56 -3.66
C PHE A 229 -10.03 7.93 -2.67
N ALA A 230 -11.07 8.66 -2.35
CA ALA A 230 -12.26 8.15 -1.68
C ALA A 230 -13.48 8.40 -2.55
N ASP A 231 -14.50 7.60 -2.39
CA ASP A 231 -15.75 7.67 -3.15
C ASP A 231 -16.96 7.34 -2.26
N ALA A 232 -18.17 7.31 -2.81
CA ALA A 232 -19.38 7.05 -2.03
C ALA A 232 -19.48 5.62 -1.45
N THR A 233 -18.58 4.70 -1.83
CA THR A 233 -18.47 3.35 -1.26
C THR A 233 -17.55 3.30 -0.03
N SER A 234 -16.70 4.31 0.18
CA SER A 234 -15.72 4.38 1.27
C SER A 234 -16.39 4.35 2.64
N GLY A 235 -15.96 3.43 3.50
CA GLY A 235 -16.56 3.19 4.82
C GLY A 235 -17.86 2.38 4.79
N LYS A 236 -18.26 1.89 3.61
CA LYS A 236 -19.42 0.99 3.42
C LYS A 236 -18.98 -0.36 2.87
N THR A 237 -18.66 -0.41 1.59
CA THR A 237 -18.22 -1.62 0.88
C THR A 237 -16.74 -1.61 0.57
N THR A 238 -16.08 -0.45 0.61
CA THR A 238 -14.64 -0.29 0.44
C THR A 238 -14.01 0.35 1.68
N TYR A 239 -12.69 0.31 1.79
CA TYR A 239 -11.95 0.79 2.95
C TYR A 239 -12.24 2.26 3.25
N GLY A 240 -12.51 2.58 4.52
CA GLY A 240 -13.02 3.89 4.95
C GLY A 240 -12.07 5.06 4.71
N ALA A 241 -10.76 4.83 4.79
CA ALA A 241 -9.76 5.87 4.52
C ALA A 241 -9.47 6.07 3.02
N GLY A 242 -10.20 5.40 2.13
CA GLY A 242 -10.01 5.45 0.69
C GLY A 242 -9.12 4.33 0.15
N ARG A 243 -8.92 4.35 -1.16
CA ARG A 243 -8.15 3.36 -1.91
C ARG A 243 -7.01 4.02 -2.67
N PHE A 244 -6.04 3.22 -3.06
CA PHE A 244 -4.93 3.61 -3.91
C PHE A 244 -5.21 3.17 -5.35
N ILE A 245 -4.66 3.90 -6.30
CA ILE A 245 -4.67 3.53 -7.71
C ILE A 245 -3.43 4.08 -8.40
N GLU A 246 -2.85 3.27 -9.29
CA GLU A 246 -1.75 3.66 -10.14
C GLU A 246 -2.23 3.83 -11.57
N VAL A 247 -1.81 4.91 -12.21
CA VAL A 247 -2.21 5.29 -13.57
C VAL A 247 -0.97 5.30 -14.47
N PRO A 248 -1.00 4.70 -15.66
CA PRO A 248 0.13 4.81 -16.61
C PRO A 248 0.49 6.27 -16.87
N LYS A 249 1.77 6.54 -17.15
CA LYS A 249 2.20 7.88 -17.58
C LYS A 249 1.43 8.28 -18.84
N ALA A 250 1.00 9.53 -18.89
CA ALA A 250 0.33 10.09 -20.05
C ALA A 250 1.27 10.19 -21.24
N ASP A 251 0.73 10.09 -22.46
CA ASP A 251 1.42 10.37 -23.69
C ASP A 251 1.73 11.88 -23.86
N ALA A 252 2.33 12.25 -25.00
CA ALA A 252 2.72 13.64 -25.29
C ALA A 252 1.50 14.60 -25.34
N ASP A 253 0.32 14.10 -25.68
CA ASP A 253 -0.93 14.83 -25.75
C ASP A 253 -1.71 14.86 -24.43
N GLY A 254 -1.15 14.20 -23.40
CA GLY A 254 -1.76 14.10 -22.07
C GLY A 254 -2.74 12.93 -21.92
N ASN A 255 -2.91 12.08 -22.94
CA ASN A 255 -3.85 10.97 -22.87
C ASN A 255 -3.30 9.82 -22.06
N THR A 256 -4.16 9.20 -21.25
CA THR A 256 -3.88 7.98 -20.47
C THR A 256 -5.18 7.23 -20.18
N VAL A 257 -5.11 6.21 -19.33
CA VAL A 257 -6.26 5.39 -18.90
C VAL A 257 -6.23 5.24 -17.40
N ILE A 258 -7.34 5.54 -16.73
CA ILE A 258 -7.56 5.16 -15.34
C ILE A 258 -8.42 3.90 -15.29
N ASP A 259 -7.97 2.87 -14.58
CA ASP A 259 -8.68 1.59 -14.46
C ASP A 259 -9.03 1.31 -12.99
N PHE A 260 -10.26 1.62 -12.60
CA PHE A 260 -10.72 1.43 -11.24
C PHE A 260 -10.85 -0.04 -10.83
N SER A 261 -10.85 -1.00 -11.78
CA SER A 261 -10.76 -2.43 -11.45
C SER A 261 -9.42 -2.79 -10.79
N LEU A 262 -8.42 -1.92 -10.92
CA LEU A 262 -7.11 -2.02 -10.27
C LEU A 262 -7.01 -1.17 -8.99
N ALA A 263 -8.08 -0.56 -8.52
CA ALA A 263 -8.08 0.16 -7.25
C ALA A 263 -7.91 -0.81 -6.07
N TYR A 264 -7.04 -0.48 -5.13
CA TYR A 264 -6.63 -1.39 -4.08
C TYR A 264 -6.56 -0.75 -2.68
N ASN A 265 -6.66 -1.57 -1.66
CA ASN A 265 -6.59 -1.15 -0.27
C ASN A 265 -5.19 -0.65 0.09
N PRO A 266 -5.07 0.47 0.82
CA PRO A 266 -3.80 0.91 1.36
C PRO A 266 -3.26 -0.08 2.41
N PRO A 267 -1.96 -0.04 2.73
CA PRO A 267 -1.36 -0.86 3.79
C PRO A 267 -2.07 -0.80 5.14
N CYS A 268 -2.65 0.36 5.49
CA CYS A 268 -3.40 0.55 6.74
C CYS A 268 -4.66 -0.33 6.85
N ALA A 269 -5.16 -0.88 5.75
CA ALA A 269 -6.25 -1.86 5.79
C ALA A 269 -5.81 -3.22 6.35
N PHE A 270 -4.51 -3.52 6.34
CA PHE A 270 -3.94 -4.81 6.77
C PHE A 270 -3.23 -4.75 8.11
N THR A 271 -2.78 -3.56 8.52
CA THR A 271 -2.01 -3.36 9.74
C THR A 271 -2.17 -1.94 10.29
N ALA A 272 -2.25 -1.82 11.62
CA ALA A 272 -2.27 -0.52 12.30
C ALA A 272 -0.89 0.20 12.28
N PHE A 273 0.16 -0.46 11.80
CA PHE A 273 1.54 0.03 11.84
C PHE A 273 2.01 0.69 10.53
N ALA A 274 1.10 0.91 9.58
CA ALA A 274 1.38 1.62 8.35
C ALA A 274 1.09 3.13 8.50
N THR A 275 1.81 3.95 7.71
CA THR A 275 1.69 5.42 7.70
C THR A 275 1.16 5.89 6.35
N CYS A 276 -0.07 5.49 6.00
CA CYS A 276 -0.62 5.68 4.66
C CYS A 276 -1.00 7.14 4.37
N PRO A 277 -0.77 7.63 3.15
CA PRO A 277 -1.33 8.87 2.69
C PRO A 277 -2.86 8.79 2.62
N LEU A 278 -3.53 9.89 2.92
CA LEU A 278 -4.98 10.02 2.86
C LEU A 278 -5.39 10.78 1.58
N PRO A 279 -6.56 10.46 1.01
CA PRO A 279 -7.10 11.23 -0.11
C PRO A 279 -7.26 12.71 0.26
N PRO A 280 -6.65 13.62 -0.49
CA PRO A 280 -6.89 15.04 -0.29
C PRO A 280 -8.35 15.38 -0.63
N PRO A 281 -8.89 16.52 -0.18
CA PRO A 281 -10.31 16.87 -0.34
C PRO A 281 -10.82 16.77 -1.79
N GLN A 282 -10.01 17.18 -2.76
CA GLN A 282 -10.36 17.15 -4.19
C GLN A 282 -10.38 15.74 -4.80
N ASN A 283 -9.76 14.75 -4.14
CA ASN A 283 -9.79 13.35 -4.55
C ASN A 283 -10.92 12.55 -3.87
N ARG A 284 -11.95 13.23 -3.38
CA ARG A 284 -13.15 12.63 -2.80
C ARG A 284 -14.31 12.71 -3.80
N LEU A 285 -14.50 11.63 -4.55
CA LEU A 285 -15.54 11.53 -5.57
C LEU A 285 -16.91 11.34 -4.94
N LYS A 286 -17.93 12.07 -5.43
CA LYS A 286 -19.33 11.96 -4.94
C LYS A 286 -20.11 10.82 -5.59
N ILE A 287 -19.48 9.98 -6.37
CA ILE A 287 -20.05 8.80 -7.04
C ILE A 287 -19.57 7.52 -6.38
N ALA A 288 -20.31 6.42 -6.50
CA ALA A 288 -19.92 5.09 -6.07
C ALA A 288 -19.09 4.38 -7.14
N ILE A 289 -17.82 4.08 -6.84
CA ILE A 289 -16.94 3.31 -7.72
C ILE A 289 -16.98 1.84 -7.30
N ASN A 290 -17.95 1.08 -7.88
CA ASN A 290 -18.13 -0.35 -7.60
C ASN A 290 -17.14 -1.21 -8.41
N ALA A 291 -15.84 -0.95 -8.25
CA ALA A 291 -14.75 -1.66 -8.91
C ALA A 291 -13.54 -1.79 -7.96
N GLY A 292 -12.61 -2.70 -8.26
CA GLY A 292 -11.40 -2.93 -7.47
C GLY A 292 -11.65 -3.67 -6.14
N GLU A 293 -10.74 -3.53 -5.20
CA GLU A 293 -10.79 -4.20 -3.90
C GLU A 293 -11.89 -3.63 -3.00
N LYS A 294 -12.61 -4.54 -2.31
CA LYS A 294 -13.52 -4.22 -1.22
C LYS A 294 -12.77 -4.07 0.10
N ASN A 295 -13.48 -3.69 1.15
CA ASN A 295 -12.91 -3.58 2.48
C ASN A 295 -12.30 -4.91 2.93
N PHE A 296 -11.10 -4.85 3.52
CA PHE A 296 -10.44 -6.00 4.12
C PHE A 296 -10.64 -5.93 5.64
N GLY A 297 -11.23 -7.00 6.20
CA GLY A 297 -11.53 -7.07 7.63
C GLY A 297 -12.70 -6.19 8.09
N HIS A 298 -12.97 -6.27 9.36
CA HIS A 298 -13.94 -5.43 10.06
C HIS A 298 -13.15 -4.43 10.91
N HIS A 299 -12.86 -3.27 10.35
CA HIS A 299 -12.29 -2.13 11.09
C HIS A 299 -13.33 -1.03 11.18
#